data_a04fdd4790400ff1c3958ced9bd29546
#
_entry.id   a04fdd4790400ff1c3958ced9bd29546
#
_cell.length_a   1.000
_cell.length_b   1.000
_cell.length_c   1.000
_cell.angle_alpha   90.00
_cell.angle_beta   90.00
_cell.angle_gamma   90.00
#
_symmetry.space_group_name_H-M   'P 1'
#
loop_
_entity.id
_entity.type
_entity.pdbx_description
1 polymer ?
#
loop_
_entity_poly.entity_id
_entity_poly.type
_entity_poly.pdbx_seq_one_letter_code
_entity_poly.pdbx_strand_id
1 'polypeptide(L)'
;MKPPDKGLLLSSYVDFTIPSPFAREHLYYLIQYRRYQCVPGYEVERDFLDMYLCAYVRSGSLHTFCGEQSANATAGQLVLMDCRLPHRYYVTEPTEFLWFHFSGGESAAYVRLLTGGTGICFDGNHEILQYFEQIFYYGDKQVYNEHRISVCIQSVLCCLAVPDTKPDIPEVIRPAVEYIAEHFREDVTLETLAD
;
A
#
# COMPACT_ATOMS: atom_id res chain seq x y z
N MET A 1 12.15 -0.02 29.13
CA MET A 1 11.43 0.82 28.15
C MET A 1 12.49 1.44 27.27
N LYS A 2 12.48 1.20 25.94
CA LYS A 2 13.43 1.82 25.03
C LYS A 2 13.15 3.33 25.02
N PRO A 3 14.15 4.21 25.08
CA PRO A 3 13.90 5.65 24.98
C PRO A 3 13.15 5.94 23.68
N PRO A 4 12.25 6.94 23.66
CA PRO A 4 11.59 7.33 22.41
C PRO A 4 12.65 7.69 21.36
N ASP A 5 12.38 7.35 20.11
CA ASP A 5 13.29 7.71 19.02
C ASP A 5 13.50 9.23 19.02
N LYS A 6 14.74 9.64 18.79
CA LYS A 6 15.12 11.06 18.78
C LYS A 6 14.23 11.80 17.77
N GLY A 7 13.66 12.94 18.17
CA GLY A 7 12.79 13.75 17.31
C GLY A 7 11.34 13.27 17.21
N LEU A 8 10.95 12.23 17.93
CA LEU A 8 9.55 11.79 18.01
C LEU A 8 8.85 12.50 19.18
N LEU A 9 7.84 13.33 18.90
CA LEU A 9 7.14 14.15 19.91
C LEU A 9 5.97 13.40 20.58
N LEU A 10 5.21 12.66 19.80
CA LEU A 10 4.07 11.89 20.28
C LEU A 10 4.17 10.48 19.69
N SER A 11 4.39 9.54 20.57
CA SER A 11 4.14 8.14 20.26
C SER A 11 2.97 7.68 21.14
N SER A 12 1.80 7.45 20.55
CA SER A 12 0.92 6.44 21.11
C SER A 12 1.71 5.12 21.17
N TYR A 13 1.36 4.19 22.02
CA TYR A 13 2.05 2.90 22.10
C TYR A 13 2.12 2.23 20.71
N VAL A 14 3.21 1.50 20.40
CA VAL A 14 3.30 0.69 19.17
C VAL A 14 2.27 -0.40 19.29
N ASP A 15 1.27 -0.33 18.45
CA ASP A 15 0.34 -1.42 18.33
C ASP A 15 0.90 -2.43 17.34
N PHE A 16 1.21 -3.61 17.87
CA PHE A 16 1.59 -4.77 17.08
C PHE A 16 0.36 -5.64 16.93
N THR A 17 0.12 -6.10 15.73
CA THR A 17 -0.85 -7.15 15.47
C THR A 17 -0.13 -8.50 15.36
N ILE A 18 -0.82 -9.56 15.75
CA ILE A 18 -0.36 -10.92 15.57
C ILE A 18 -1.32 -11.57 14.57
N PRO A 19 -0.95 -11.64 13.28
CA PRO A 19 -1.81 -12.24 12.27
C PRO A 19 -1.99 -13.75 12.55
N SER A 20 -3.21 -14.24 12.29
CA SER A 20 -3.51 -15.67 12.40
C SER A 20 -2.71 -16.48 11.36
N PRO A 21 -2.61 -17.82 11.51
CA PRO A 21 -2.03 -18.67 10.48
C PRO A 21 -2.72 -18.47 9.12
N PHE A 22 -4.05 -18.37 9.11
CA PHE A 22 -4.83 -18.11 7.90
C PHE A 22 -4.44 -16.76 7.24
N ALA A 23 -4.32 -15.70 8.02
CA ALA A 23 -3.95 -14.38 7.49
C ALA A 23 -2.54 -14.39 6.90
N ARG A 24 -1.59 -15.08 7.53
CA ARG A 24 -0.20 -15.19 7.03
C ARG A 24 -0.13 -15.90 5.66
N GLU A 25 -1.01 -16.85 5.41
CA GLU A 25 -1.01 -17.67 4.21
C GLU A 25 -1.85 -17.05 3.08
N HIS A 26 -2.95 -16.35 3.42
CA HIS A 26 -3.98 -16.02 2.43
C HIS A 26 -4.35 -14.53 2.35
N LEU A 27 -3.93 -13.69 3.29
CA LEU A 27 -4.36 -12.30 3.36
C LEU A 27 -3.18 -11.33 3.30
N TYR A 28 -3.46 -10.08 2.95
CA TYR A 28 -2.59 -8.99 3.38
C TYR A 28 -2.79 -8.80 4.88
N TYR A 29 -1.73 -8.73 5.64
CA TYR A 29 -1.83 -8.57 7.09
C TYR A 29 -1.01 -7.39 7.61
N LEU A 30 -1.58 -6.73 8.61
CA LEU A 30 -0.97 -5.64 9.33
C LEU A 30 0.05 -6.20 10.34
N ILE A 31 1.19 -5.54 10.48
CA ILE A 31 2.24 -5.90 11.45
C ILE A 31 2.35 -4.83 12.52
N GLN A 32 2.48 -3.58 12.10
CA GLN A 32 2.58 -2.41 12.96
C GLN A 32 1.90 -1.24 12.29
N TYR A 33 1.35 -0.31 13.06
CA TYR A 33 0.78 0.92 12.53
C TYR A 33 0.83 2.04 13.56
N ARG A 34 0.91 3.32 13.08
CA ARG A 34 0.93 4.48 13.93
C ARG A 34 0.66 5.79 13.23
N ARG A 35 0.33 6.78 14.09
CA ARG A 35 0.46 8.20 13.78
C ARG A 35 1.70 8.73 14.48
N TYR A 36 2.57 9.38 13.74
CA TYR A 36 3.77 10.03 14.25
C TYR A 36 3.70 11.53 14.05
N GLN A 37 4.11 12.26 15.11
CA GLN A 37 4.47 13.67 15.04
C GLN A 37 5.96 13.79 15.34
N CYS A 38 6.70 14.24 14.34
CA CYS A 38 8.15 14.28 14.37
C CYS A 38 8.67 15.72 14.21
N VAL A 39 9.87 15.94 14.73
CA VAL A 39 10.64 17.18 14.53
C VAL A 39 12.03 16.83 13.99
N PRO A 40 12.80 17.81 13.47
CA PRO A 40 14.16 17.58 13.01
C PRO A 40 15.00 16.78 14.01
N GLY A 41 15.67 15.76 13.49
CA GLY A 41 16.40 14.77 14.28
C GLY A 41 15.71 13.43 14.38
N TYR A 42 14.44 13.32 13.93
CA TYR A 42 13.81 12.02 13.71
C TYR A 42 14.38 11.37 12.46
N GLU A 43 14.88 10.15 12.61
CA GLU A 43 15.50 9.39 11.55
C GLU A 43 15.40 7.89 11.85
N VAL A 44 15.15 7.11 10.83
CA VAL A 44 15.23 5.65 10.84
C VAL A 44 16.10 5.22 9.68
N GLU A 45 17.08 4.36 9.95
CA GLU A 45 17.95 3.74 8.96
C GLU A 45 18.05 2.25 9.27
N ARG A 46 17.87 1.40 8.25
CA ARG A 46 17.94 -0.06 8.37
C ARG A 46 18.42 -0.68 7.07
N ASP A 47 19.21 -1.75 7.21
CA ASP A 47 19.65 -2.53 6.07
C ASP A 47 18.56 -3.48 5.55
N PHE A 48 17.75 -4.02 6.47
CA PHE A 48 16.72 -5.01 6.15
C PHE A 48 15.62 -5.05 7.23
N LEU A 49 14.38 -5.17 6.79
CA LEU A 49 13.22 -5.48 7.60
C LEU A 49 12.21 -6.24 6.73
N ASP A 50 11.88 -7.49 7.07
CA ASP A 50 11.05 -8.38 6.23
C ASP A 50 9.56 -7.97 6.23
N MET A 51 9.28 -6.81 5.69
CA MET A 51 7.94 -6.23 5.51
C MET A 51 7.95 -5.05 4.56
N TYR A 52 6.78 -4.52 4.27
CA TYR A 52 6.56 -3.32 3.45
C TYR A 52 6.07 -2.18 4.33
N LEU A 53 6.43 -0.95 3.97
CA LEU A 53 5.96 0.27 4.63
C LEU A 53 5.07 1.06 3.68
N CYS A 54 3.91 1.47 4.16
CA CYS A 54 3.10 2.50 3.55
C CYS A 54 2.97 3.67 4.55
N ALA A 55 3.34 4.89 4.15
CA ALA A 55 3.33 6.08 5.00
C ALA A 55 2.65 7.25 4.28
N TYR A 56 1.60 7.82 4.88
CA TYR A 56 0.83 8.96 4.36
C TYR A 56 1.19 10.22 5.14
N VAL A 57 1.69 11.25 4.46
CA VAL A 57 2.08 12.53 5.05
C VAL A 57 0.87 13.43 5.22
N ARG A 58 0.57 13.85 6.44
CA ARG A 58 -0.54 14.79 6.75
C ARG A 58 -0.09 16.25 6.77
N SER A 59 1.14 16.51 7.24
CA SER A 59 1.75 17.84 7.24
C SER A 59 3.27 17.72 7.25
N GLY A 60 3.96 18.73 6.76
CA GLY A 60 5.42 18.73 6.63
C GLY A 60 5.90 17.86 5.47
N SER A 61 7.09 17.28 5.62
CA SER A 61 7.72 16.45 4.58
C SER A 61 8.48 15.26 5.16
N LEU A 62 8.42 14.12 4.45
CA LEU A 62 9.12 12.87 4.77
C LEU A 62 10.12 12.55 3.67
N HIS A 63 11.40 12.70 3.97
CA HIS A 63 12.48 12.31 3.08
C HIS A 63 12.72 10.81 3.19
N THR A 64 12.77 10.11 2.05
CA THR A 64 12.86 8.64 2.02
C THR A 64 13.87 8.17 0.99
N PHE A 65 14.56 7.08 1.33
CA PHE A 65 15.49 6.34 0.48
C PHE A 65 15.17 4.85 0.62
N CYS A 66 15.10 4.13 -0.49
CA CYS A 66 14.84 2.69 -0.52
C CYS A 66 15.58 2.06 -1.70
N GLY A 67 16.62 1.29 -1.43
CA GLY A 67 17.54 0.84 -2.46
C GLY A 67 18.17 2.03 -3.21
N GLU A 68 17.98 2.07 -4.52
CA GLU A 68 18.48 3.16 -5.39
C GLU A 68 17.47 4.31 -5.56
N GLN A 69 16.26 4.18 -5.00
CA GLN A 69 15.20 5.18 -5.14
C GLN A 69 15.16 6.14 -3.97
N SER A 70 14.79 7.37 -4.24
CA SER A 70 14.59 8.39 -3.22
C SER A 70 13.37 9.25 -3.54
N ALA A 71 12.72 9.78 -2.51
CA ALA A 71 11.61 10.69 -2.64
C ALA A 71 11.53 11.66 -1.45
N ASN A 72 10.86 12.78 -1.66
CA ASN A 72 10.46 13.70 -0.62
C ASN A 72 8.94 13.85 -0.69
N ALA A 73 8.23 13.08 0.13
CA ALA A 73 6.79 13.11 0.20
C ALA A 73 6.33 14.29 1.06
N THR A 74 5.43 15.11 0.53
CA THR A 74 4.84 16.27 1.20
C THR A 74 3.39 15.99 1.62
N ALA A 75 2.76 16.95 2.29
CA ALA A 75 1.37 16.80 2.72
C ALA A 75 0.42 16.37 1.59
N GLY A 76 -0.36 15.33 1.83
CA GLY A 76 -1.26 14.73 0.84
C GLY A 76 -0.63 13.61 0.01
N GLN A 77 0.67 13.37 0.14
CA GLN A 77 1.38 12.29 -0.57
C GLN A 77 1.64 11.11 0.34
N LEU A 78 1.91 9.96 -0.26
CA LEU A 78 2.30 8.76 0.46
C LEU A 78 3.54 8.11 -0.15
N VAL A 79 4.23 7.36 0.70
CA VAL A 79 5.41 6.57 0.34
C VAL A 79 5.08 5.09 0.48
N LEU A 80 5.47 4.30 -0.51
CA LEU A 80 5.41 2.84 -0.48
C LEU A 80 6.83 2.29 -0.64
N MET A 81 7.31 1.50 0.34
CA MET A 81 8.69 0.99 0.35
C MET A 81 8.75 -0.51 0.58
N ASP A 82 9.65 -1.18 -0.12
CA ASP A 82 10.10 -2.54 0.20
C ASP A 82 11.21 -2.46 1.25
N CYS A 83 10.85 -2.66 2.52
CA CYS A 83 11.80 -2.57 3.63
C CYS A 83 12.83 -3.71 3.66
N ARG A 84 12.75 -4.69 2.77
CA ARG A 84 13.78 -5.73 2.60
C ARG A 84 15.01 -5.21 1.87
N LEU A 85 14.92 -4.01 1.27
CA LEU A 85 16.06 -3.26 0.76
C LEU A 85 16.62 -2.33 1.84
N PRO A 86 17.90 -1.92 1.77
CA PRO A 86 18.42 -0.85 2.61
C PRO A 86 17.53 0.40 2.46
N HIS A 87 17.07 0.93 3.58
CA HIS A 87 16.14 2.05 3.57
C HIS A 87 16.42 3.02 4.71
N ARG A 88 16.13 4.29 4.43
CA ARG A 88 16.28 5.40 5.37
C ARG A 88 15.14 6.37 5.17
N TYR A 89 14.59 6.90 6.25
CA TYR A 89 13.66 8.02 6.20
C TYR A 89 13.85 8.96 7.39
N TYR A 90 13.68 10.27 7.15
CA TYR A 90 13.88 11.31 8.14
C TYR A 90 13.04 12.55 7.83
N VAL A 91 12.95 13.45 8.81
CA VAL A 91 12.28 14.74 8.66
C VAL A 91 13.25 15.90 8.93
N THR A 92 13.07 16.99 8.19
CA THR A 92 13.86 18.23 8.32
C THR A 92 13.04 19.39 8.90
N GLU A 93 11.73 19.19 9.04
CA GLU A 93 10.76 20.12 9.59
C GLU A 93 9.74 19.38 10.46
N PRO A 94 8.90 20.07 11.25
CA PRO A 94 7.80 19.43 11.96
C PRO A 94 6.88 18.71 10.96
N THR A 95 6.73 17.40 11.13
CA THR A 95 6.05 16.52 10.17
C THR A 95 5.10 15.58 10.91
N GLU A 96 3.88 15.48 10.41
CA GLU A 96 2.90 14.47 10.86
C GLU A 96 2.64 13.47 9.72
N PHE A 97 2.74 12.18 10.03
CA PHE A 97 2.40 11.12 9.08
C PHE A 97 1.76 9.91 9.76
N LEU A 98 0.88 9.24 9.01
CA LEU A 98 0.30 7.94 9.33
C LEU A 98 1.13 6.88 8.63
N TRP A 99 1.39 5.76 9.29
CA TRP A 99 2.11 4.67 8.64
C TRP A 99 1.65 3.32 9.14
N PHE A 100 1.79 2.33 8.29
CA PHE A 100 1.65 0.93 8.66
C PHE A 100 2.67 0.06 7.93
N HIS A 101 3.11 -0.98 8.64
CA HIS A 101 3.86 -2.09 8.06
C HIS A 101 2.91 -3.24 7.78
N PHE A 102 3.06 -3.84 6.61
CA PHE A 102 2.25 -4.95 6.15
C PHE A 102 3.07 -6.00 5.43
N SER A 103 2.49 -7.17 5.22
CA SER A 103 3.03 -8.26 4.41
C SER A 103 1.90 -9.20 3.99
N GLY A 104 2.23 -10.35 3.42
CA GLY A 104 1.28 -11.36 2.98
C GLY A 104 0.67 -11.09 1.62
N GLY A 105 -0.25 -11.96 1.19
CA GLY A 105 -0.83 -11.90 -0.13
C GLY A 105 0.24 -11.73 -1.23
N GLU A 106 -0.09 -10.95 -2.25
CA GLU A 106 0.83 -10.61 -3.35
C GLU A 106 1.62 -9.32 -3.11
N SER A 107 1.93 -8.98 -1.84
CA SER A 107 2.63 -7.72 -1.48
C SER A 107 3.89 -7.49 -2.30
N ALA A 108 4.70 -8.54 -2.52
CA ALA A 108 5.94 -8.44 -3.29
C ALA A 108 5.70 -8.07 -4.75
N ALA A 109 4.68 -8.65 -5.37
CA ALA A 109 4.34 -8.39 -6.76
C ALA A 109 3.77 -6.97 -6.91
N TYR A 110 2.85 -6.59 -6.03
CA TYR A 110 2.25 -5.25 -6.05
C TYR A 110 3.27 -4.13 -5.79
N VAL A 111 4.08 -4.25 -4.75
CA VAL A 111 5.08 -3.22 -4.43
C VAL A 111 6.06 -3.07 -5.59
N ARG A 112 6.53 -4.17 -6.18
CA ARG A 112 7.40 -4.13 -7.37
C ARG A 112 6.71 -3.47 -8.57
N LEU A 113 5.45 -3.82 -8.85
CA LEU A 113 4.66 -3.22 -9.92
C LEU A 113 4.55 -1.71 -9.75
N LEU A 114 4.16 -1.27 -8.55
CA LEU A 114 3.90 0.13 -8.26
C LEU A 114 5.18 0.97 -8.23
N THR A 115 6.25 0.47 -7.61
CA THR A 115 7.49 1.24 -7.44
C THR A 115 8.46 1.10 -8.63
N GLY A 116 8.25 0.13 -9.51
CA GLY A 116 9.15 -0.15 -10.65
C GLY A 116 9.09 0.88 -11.77
N GLY A 117 8.01 1.67 -11.88
CA GLY A 117 7.80 2.64 -12.96
C GLY A 117 7.74 4.09 -12.51
N THR A 118 7.10 4.38 -11.39
CA THR A 118 6.80 5.74 -10.92
C THR A 118 7.62 6.18 -9.71
N GLY A 119 8.46 5.28 -9.15
CA GLY A 119 9.19 5.52 -7.91
C GLY A 119 8.36 5.16 -6.68
N ILE A 120 8.83 5.58 -5.50
CA ILE A 120 8.27 5.19 -4.20
C ILE A 120 7.31 6.21 -3.60
N CYS A 121 7.06 7.34 -4.26
CA CYS A 121 6.16 8.42 -3.80
C CYS A 121 4.97 8.55 -4.75
N PHE A 122 3.78 8.69 -4.19
CA PHE A 122 2.50 8.73 -4.90
C PHE A 122 1.64 9.86 -4.37
N ASP A 123 0.80 10.43 -5.23
CA ASP A 123 -0.23 11.35 -4.80
C ASP A 123 -1.33 10.59 -4.05
N GLY A 124 -1.66 11.11 -2.88
CA GLY A 124 -2.75 10.58 -2.07
C GLY A 124 -4.07 11.26 -2.42
N ASN A 125 -5.15 10.68 -1.95
CA ASN A 125 -6.49 11.23 -2.05
C ASN A 125 -7.31 10.93 -0.78
N HIS A 126 -8.53 11.45 -0.73
CA HIS A 126 -9.41 11.25 0.42
C HIS A 126 -9.75 9.77 0.66
N GLU A 127 -9.92 8.99 -0.39
CA GLU A 127 -10.23 7.55 -0.32
C GLU A 127 -9.08 6.76 0.32
N ILE A 128 -7.85 7.01 -0.09
CA ILE A 128 -6.66 6.40 0.51
C ILE A 128 -6.59 6.72 2.00
N LEU A 129 -6.82 7.98 2.39
CA LEU A 129 -6.81 8.37 3.79
C LEU A 129 -7.89 7.65 4.59
N GLN A 130 -9.09 7.46 4.04
CA GLN A 130 -10.14 6.68 4.68
C GLN A 130 -9.73 5.20 4.91
N TYR A 131 -9.02 4.59 3.96
CA TYR A 131 -8.49 3.23 4.17
C TYR A 131 -7.42 3.18 5.26
N PHE A 132 -6.56 4.18 5.38
CA PHE A 132 -5.62 4.27 6.51
C PHE A 132 -6.35 4.33 7.85
N GLU A 133 -7.40 5.14 7.97
CA GLU A 133 -8.20 5.26 9.18
C GLU A 133 -8.94 3.96 9.51
N GLN A 134 -9.45 3.24 8.50
CA GLN A 134 -10.07 1.93 8.68
C GLN A 134 -9.05 0.86 9.10
N ILE A 135 -7.83 0.85 8.53
CA ILE A 135 -6.75 -0.04 8.95
C ILE A 135 -6.44 0.18 10.44
N PHE A 136 -6.36 1.43 10.88
CA PHE A 136 -6.10 1.78 12.28
C PHE A 136 -7.26 1.37 13.19
N TYR A 137 -8.50 1.59 12.74
CA TYR A 137 -9.69 1.17 13.49
C TYR A 137 -9.74 -0.35 13.66
N TYR A 138 -9.62 -1.11 12.57
CA TYR A 138 -9.65 -2.58 12.63
C TYR A 138 -8.37 -3.21 13.19
N GLY A 139 -7.28 -2.46 13.29
CA GLY A 139 -6.06 -2.88 13.96
C GLY A 139 -6.14 -2.81 15.49
N ASP A 140 -7.09 -2.04 16.04
CA ASP A 140 -7.31 -1.94 17.49
C ASP A 140 -7.73 -3.29 18.08
N LYS A 141 -7.16 -3.64 19.23
CA LYS A 141 -7.38 -4.94 19.88
C LYS A 141 -8.85 -5.22 20.22
N GLN A 142 -9.64 -4.18 20.43
CA GLN A 142 -11.07 -4.33 20.79
C GLN A 142 -11.95 -4.68 19.60
N VAL A 143 -11.54 -4.27 18.39
CA VAL A 143 -12.32 -4.44 17.14
C VAL A 143 -11.52 -5.16 16.06
N TYR A 144 -10.41 -5.83 16.43
CA TYR A 144 -9.47 -6.46 15.50
C TYR A 144 -10.17 -7.35 14.48
N ASN A 145 -9.93 -7.05 13.19
CA ASN A 145 -10.53 -7.80 12.09
C ASN A 145 -9.56 -7.91 10.92
N GLU A 146 -8.84 -9.02 10.83
CA GLU A 146 -7.80 -9.25 9.82
C GLU A 146 -8.33 -9.28 8.38
N HIS A 147 -9.59 -9.72 8.16
CA HIS A 147 -10.20 -9.72 6.83
C HIS A 147 -10.49 -8.28 6.35
N ARG A 148 -11.02 -7.42 7.24
CA ARG A 148 -11.23 -6.01 6.93
C ARG A 148 -9.92 -5.27 6.70
N ILE A 149 -8.91 -5.54 7.51
CA ILE A 149 -7.55 -5.00 7.32
C ILE A 149 -7.01 -5.39 5.93
N SER A 150 -7.13 -6.67 5.55
CA SER A 150 -6.68 -7.16 4.25
C SER A 150 -7.34 -6.42 3.08
N VAL A 151 -8.67 -6.24 3.15
CA VAL A 151 -9.41 -5.47 2.13
C VAL A 151 -8.90 -4.03 2.06
N CYS A 152 -8.71 -3.37 3.21
CA CYS A 152 -8.24 -1.98 3.22
C CYS A 152 -6.81 -1.84 2.67
N ILE A 153 -5.89 -2.77 3.01
CA ILE A 153 -4.51 -2.77 2.46
C ILE A 153 -4.58 -2.96 0.94
N GLN A 154 -5.35 -3.95 0.45
CA GLN A 154 -5.55 -4.17 -0.98
C GLN A 154 -6.12 -2.92 -1.67
N SER A 155 -7.09 -2.25 -1.05
CA SER A 155 -7.71 -1.03 -1.59
C SER A 155 -6.70 0.11 -1.72
N VAL A 156 -5.83 0.31 -0.71
CA VAL A 156 -4.72 1.29 -0.83
C VAL A 156 -3.85 0.96 -2.03
N LEU A 157 -3.41 -0.29 -2.18
CA LEU A 157 -2.57 -0.71 -3.30
C LEU A 157 -3.27 -0.51 -4.65
N CYS A 158 -4.57 -0.83 -4.74
CA CYS A 158 -5.38 -0.61 -5.95
C CYS A 158 -5.50 0.88 -6.31
N CYS A 159 -5.68 1.76 -5.33
CA CYS A 159 -5.73 3.21 -5.57
C CYS A 159 -4.41 3.77 -6.12
N LEU A 160 -3.28 3.10 -5.85
CA LEU A 160 -1.96 3.50 -6.37
C LEU A 160 -1.67 2.91 -7.75
N ALA A 161 -2.37 1.85 -8.13
CA ALA A 161 -2.21 1.26 -9.46
C ALA A 161 -2.76 2.21 -10.53
N VAL A 162 -1.97 2.45 -11.58
CA VAL A 162 -2.49 3.12 -12.77
C VAL A 162 -3.58 2.22 -13.35
N PRO A 163 -4.76 2.76 -13.70
CA PRO A 163 -5.80 1.95 -14.33
C PRO A 163 -5.22 1.21 -15.54
N ASP A 164 -5.38 -0.11 -15.56
CA ASP A 164 -4.99 -0.89 -16.72
C ASP A 164 -5.65 -0.28 -17.97
N THR A 165 -4.85 -0.02 -18.98
CA THR A 165 -5.41 0.18 -20.32
C THR A 165 -6.26 -1.06 -20.62
N LYS A 166 -7.51 -0.85 -21.04
CA LYS A 166 -8.37 -1.97 -21.47
C LYS A 166 -7.54 -2.95 -22.29
N PRO A 167 -7.67 -4.28 -22.04
CA PRO A 167 -6.95 -5.26 -22.82
C PRO A 167 -7.13 -4.89 -24.29
N ASP A 168 -6.02 -4.74 -25.00
CA ASP A 168 -6.03 -4.45 -26.42
C ASP A 168 -6.54 -5.70 -27.15
N ILE A 169 -7.86 -5.80 -27.23
CA ILE A 169 -8.51 -6.85 -28.00
C ILE A 169 -8.32 -6.46 -29.46
N PRO A 170 -7.57 -7.26 -30.26
CA PRO A 170 -7.40 -6.98 -31.65
C PRO A 170 -8.75 -6.71 -32.31
N GLU A 171 -8.83 -5.67 -33.12
CA GLU A 171 -10.09 -5.18 -33.69
C GLU A 171 -10.84 -6.27 -34.45
N VAL A 172 -10.08 -7.20 -35.07
CA VAL A 172 -10.61 -8.35 -35.78
C VAL A 172 -11.33 -9.37 -34.86
N ILE A 173 -10.99 -9.41 -33.58
CA ILE A 173 -11.59 -10.36 -32.61
C ILE A 173 -12.72 -9.70 -31.81
N ARG A 174 -12.78 -8.38 -31.78
CA ARG A 174 -13.77 -7.61 -31.00
C ARG A 174 -15.22 -8.01 -31.31
N PRO A 175 -15.65 -8.12 -32.58
CA PRO A 175 -17.03 -8.52 -32.88
C PRO A 175 -17.38 -9.89 -32.29
N ALA A 176 -16.46 -10.87 -32.39
CA ALA A 176 -16.67 -12.20 -31.85
C ALA A 176 -16.80 -12.18 -30.30
N VAL A 177 -16.00 -11.35 -29.60
CA VAL A 177 -16.09 -11.19 -28.14
C VAL A 177 -17.43 -10.54 -27.75
N GLU A 178 -17.87 -9.52 -28.48
CA GLU A 178 -19.16 -8.84 -28.26
C GLU A 178 -20.31 -9.81 -28.52
N TYR A 179 -20.27 -10.57 -29.60
CA TYR A 179 -21.28 -11.59 -29.91
C TYR A 179 -21.38 -12.64 -28.81
N ILE A 180 -20.26 -13.19 -28.33
CA ILE A 180 -20.23 -14.12 -27.21
C ILE A 180 -20.81 -13.52 -25.94
N ALA A 181 -20.46 -12.26 -25.65
CA ALA A 181 -20.97 -11.56 -24.45
C ALA A 181 -22.47 -11.37 -24.47
N GLU A 182 -23.08 -11.17 -25.65
CA GLU A 182 -24.54 -11.03 -25.81
C GLU A 182 -25.28 -12.37 -25.85
N HIS A 183 -24.66 -13.42 -26.40
CA HIS A 183 -25.27 -14.72 -26.68
C HIS A 183 -24.71 -15.87 -25.82
N PHE A 184 -24.02 -15.60 -24.71
CA PHE A 184 -23.34 -16.62 -23.89
C PHE A 184 -24.28 -17.71 -23.31
N ARG A 185 -25.59 -17.54 -23.42
CA ARG A 185 -26.63 -18.52 -23.01
C ARG A 185 -27.11 -19.40 -24.14
N GLU A 186 -26.65 -19.19 -25.35
CA GLU A 186 -27.01 -19.89 -26.56
C GLU A 186 -25.86 -20.79 -27.01
N ASP A 187 -26.12 -21.73 -27.91
CA ASP A 187 -25.06 -22.53 -28.50
C ASP A 187 -24.30 -21.72 -29.57
N VAL A 188 -23.19 -21.10 -29.09
CA VAL A 188 -22.30 -20.31 -29.98
C VAL A 188 -21.33 -21.25 -30.66
N THR A 189 -21.33 -21.27 -31.98
CA THR A 189 -20.42 -22.11 -32.82
C THR A 189 -19.35 -21.24 -33.48
N LEU A 190 -18.25 -21.88 -33.92
CA LEU A 190 -17.20 -21.16 -34.66
C LEU A 190 -17.71 -20.59 -35.99
N GLU A 191 -18.72 -21.24 -36.62
CA GLU A 191 -19.35 -20.74 -37.82
C GLU A 191 -20.10 -19.43 -37.58
N THR A 192 -20.84 -19.31 -36.47
CA THR A 192 -21.54 -18.09 -36.12
C THR A 192 -20.62 -16.95 -35.69
N LEU A 193 -19.36 -17.22 -35.37
CA LEU A 193 -18.36 -16.19 -35.02
C LEU A 193 -17.51 -15.77 -36.22
N ALA A 194 -17.59 -16.48 -37.34
CA ALA A 194 -16.80 -16.22 -38.54
C ALA A 194 -17.57 -15.42 -39.62
N ASP A 195 -18.91 -15.30 -39.48
CA ASP A 195 -19.79 -14.48 -40.34
C ASP A 195 -19.88 -13.03 -39.81
#